data_fe34bca60bf9c7dfea544c29b368404e
#
_entry.id   fe34bca60bf9c7dfea544c29b368404e
#
_cell.length_a   1.000
_cell.length_b   1.000
_cell.length_c   1.000
_cell.angle_alpha   90.00
_cell.angle_beta   90.00
_cell.angle_gamma   90.00
#
_symmetry.space_group_name_H-M   'P 1'
#
loop_
_entity.id
_entity.type
_entity.pdbx_description
1 polymer ?
#
loop_
_entity_poly.entity_id
_entity_poly.type
_entity_poly.pdbx_seq_one_letter_code
_entity_poly.pdbx_strand_id
1 'polypeptide(L)'
;MLIDELVSFCDEEYQNSECFPCSAKVMCERECGYNCKDCLDDIHFHHHTYRDEYNCERLLDYYICRYSYKYCSEMIYALRQLDLAQYPYFHILSLGCGGAPDLMAFEYMD
;
A
#
# COMPACT_ATOMS: atom_id res chain seq x y z
N MET A 1 3.84 -10.17 -13.48
CA MET A 1 2.58 -10.18 -12.69
C MET A 1 2.26 -8.77 -12.27
N LEU A 2 1.00 -8.46 -12.17
CA LEU A 2 0.51 -7.10 -11.89
C LEU A 2 1.11 -6.51 -10.61
N ILE A 3 1.27 -7.31 -9.56
CA ILE A 3 1.88 -6.86 -8.30
C ILE A 3 3.34 -6.43 -8.49
N ASP A 4 4.09 -7.17 -9.30
CA ASP A 4 5.50 -6.83 -9.56
C ASP A 4 5.61 -5.52 -10.34
N GLU A 5 4.71 -5.31 -11.30
CA GLU A 5 4.65 -4.08 -12.08
C GLU A 5 4.31 -2.88 -11.18
N LEU A 6 3.32 -3.03 -10.30
CA LEU A 6 2.92 -1.98 -9.36
C LEU A 6 4.07 -1.64 -8.39
N VAL A 7 4.68 -2.66 -7.78
CA VAL A 7 5.76 -2.45 -6.82
C VAL A 7 6.98 -1.84 -7.49
N SER A 8 7.33 -2.31 -8.70
CA SER A 8 8.46 -1.74 -9.46
C SER A 8 8.21 -0.28 -9.83
N PHE A 9 7.00 0.05 -10.26
CA PHE A 9 6.62 1.42 -10.56
C PHE A 9 6.73 2.32 -9.31
N CYS A 10 6.16 1.89 -8.20
CA CYS A 10 6.21 2.68 -6.97
C CYS A 10 7.62 2.80 -6.40
N ASP A 11 8.44 1.77 -6.53
CA ASP A 11 9.85 1.83 -6.12
C ASP A 11 10.62 2.84 -6.96
N GLU A 12 10.42 2.83 -8.27
CA GLU A 12 11.05 3.81 -9.18
C GLU A 12 10.61 5.23 -8.84
N GLU A 13 9.32 5.47 -8.67
CA GLU A 13 8.78 6.77 -8.25
C GLU A 13 9.37 7.20 -6.91
N TYR A 14 9.44 6.30 -5.94
CA TYR A 14 10.02 6.56 -4.63
C TYR A 14 11.51 6.95 -4.72
N GLN A 15 12.30 6.23 -5.51
CA GLN A 15 13.72 6.50 -5.69
C GLN A 15 13.97 7.84 -6.38
N ASN A 16 13.10 8.23 -7.31
CA ASN A 16 13.21 9.47 -8.08
C ASN A 16 12.59 10.68 -7.37
N SER A 17 11.79 10.48 -6.34
CA SER A 17 11.16 11.55 -5.59
C SER A 17 12.10 12.11 -4.51
N GLU A 18 12.05 13.43 -4.32
CA GLU A 18 12.81 14.09 -3.27
C GLU A 18 11.89 14.39 -2.08
N CYS A 19 12.32 13.97 -0.90
CA CYS A 19 11.58 14.23 0.32
C CYS A 19 11.92 15.57 0.97
N PHE A 20 12.92 16.29 0.46
CA PHE A 20 13.31 17.57 1.04
C PHE A 20 13.43 18.64 -0.05
N PRO A 21 12.60 19.71 0.01
CA PRO A 21 11.49 19.86 0.97
C PRO A 21 10.36 18.88 0.67
N CYS A 22 9.83 18.22 1.68
CA CYS A 22 8.70 17.30 1.53
C CYS A 22 7.51 18.04 0.91
N SER A 23 6.93 17.49 -0.15
CA SER A 23 5.76 18.08 -0.82
C SER A 23 4.55 18.21 0.10
N ALA A 24 4.45 17.35 1.10
CA ALA A 24 3.42 17.39 2.13
C ALA A 24 3.74 18.38 3.27
N LYS A 25 4.87 19.06 3.23
CA LYS A 25 5.30 19.98 4.29
C LYS A 25 4.29 21.10 4.56
N VAL A 26 3.56 21.50 3.53
CA VAL A 26 2.50 22.52 3.66
C VAL A 26 1.28 21.95 4.36
N MET A 27 1.12 20.64 4.36
CA MET A 27 -0.05 19.92 4.89
C MET A 27 0.27 19.18 6.19
N CYS A 28 1.54 18.93 6.49
CA CYS A 28 1.97 18.46 7.79
C CYS A 28 2.87 19.52 8.43
N GLU A 29 2.51 19.96 9.62
CA GLU A 29 3.26 20.96 10.41
C GLU A 29 4.64 20.42 10.85
N ARG A 30 5.00 19.25 10.39
CA ARG A 30 6.20 18.53 10.75
C ARG A 30 7.37 18.98 9.87
N GLU A 31 8.45 19.44 10.48
CA GLU A 31 9.71 19.57 9.77
C GLU A 31 10.18 18.18 9.37
N CYS A 32 10.22 17.92 8.06
CA CYS A 32 10.57 16.61 7.56
C CYS A 32 12.08 16.36 7.62
N GLY A 33 12.61 16.08 8.81
CA GLY A 33 13.81 15.29 9.00
C GLY A 33 13.48 13.79 9.07
N TYR A 34 12.22 13.43 8.81
CA TYR A 34 11.70 12.08 8.97
C TYR A 34 11.66 11.33 7.66
N ASN A 35 11.91 10.05 7.73
CA ASN A 35 11.74 9.14 6.62
C ASN A 35 10.26 8.71 6.50
N CYS A 36 9.89 8.15 5.36
CA CYS A 36 8.52 7.70 5.13
C CYS A 36 8.07 6.60 6.09
N LYS A 37 9.02 5.81 6.61
CA LYS A 37 8.75 4.80 7.63
C LYS A 37 8.15 5.42 8.89
N ASP A 38 8.74 6.50 9.39
CA ASP A 38 8.25 7.16 10.60
C ASP A 38 6.89 7.80 10.37
N CYS A 39 6.66 8.40 9.20
CA CYS A 39 5.35 8.93 8.82
C CYS A 39 4.28 7.83 8.77
N LEU A 40 4.63 6.68 8.23
CA LEU A 40 3.72 5.54 8.13
C LEU A 40 3.42 4.94 9.51
N ASP A 41 4.44 4.83 10.36
CA ASP A 41 4.28 4.37 11.73
C ASP A 41 3.38 5.30 12.55
N ASP A 42 3.48 6.61 12.35
CA ASP A 42 2.58 7.59 12.97
C ASP A 42 1.12 7.38 12.57
N ILE A 43 0.86 7.07 11.31
CA ILE A 43 -0.50 6.78 10.83
C ILE A 43 -1.02 5.47 11.45
N HIS A 44 -0.20 4.42 11.44
CA HIS A 44 -0.63 3.09 11.82
C HIS A 44 -0.73 2.88 13.33
N PHE A 45 0.13 3.51 14.09
CA PHE A 45 0.23 3.27 15.53
C PHE A 45 -0.27 4.44 16.40
N HIS A 46 -0.66 5.54 15.78
CA HIS A 46 -1.23 6.72 16.45
C HIS A 46 -0.38 7.27 17.62
N HIS A 47 0.92 7.05 17.57
CA HIS A 47 1.82 7.53 18.62
C HIS A 47 1.99 9.05 18.61
N HIS A 48 1.88 9.64 17.42
CA HIS A 48 1.94 11.07 17.19
C HIS A 48 0.91 11.45 16.15
N THR A 49 0.07 12.41 16.43
CA THR A 49 -1.08 12.78 15.61
C THR A 49 -0.74 13.83 14.54
N TYR A 50 0.44 13.77 13.97
CA TYR A 50 0.84 14.73 12.93
C TYR A 50 0.29 14.38 11.56
N ARG A 51 -0.01 13.11 11.33
CA ARG A 51 -0.50 12.64 10.06
C ARG A 51 -1.45 11.46 10.30
N ASP A 52 -2.67 11.63 9.84
CA ASP A 52 -3.73 10.62 9.88
C ASP A 52 -4.21 10.22 8.48
N GLU A 53 -3.65 10.83 7.44
CA GLU A 53 -4.03 10.61 6.04
C GLU A 53 -2.83 10.28 5.17
N TYR A 54 -3.07 9.46 4.13
CA TYR A 54 -2.08 9.13 3.09
C TYR A 54 -2.11 10.20 2.00
N ASN A 55 -1.71 11.42 2.33
CA ASN A 55 -1.78 12.58 1.43
C ASN A 55 -0.45 12.97 0.79
N CYS A 56 0.56 12.10 0.87
CA CYS A 56 1.88 12.30 0.29
C CYS A 56 2.16 11.19 -0.71
N GLU A 57 2.45 11.55 -1.97
CA GLU A 57 2.71 10.56 -3.02
C GLU A 57 3.87 9.63 -2.67
N ARG A 58 4.96 10.19 -2.15
CA ARG A 58 6.11 9.38 -1.75
C ARG A 58 5.78 8.42 -0.61
N LEU A 59 4.93 8.83 0.32
CA LEU A 59 4.43 7.96 1.39
C LEU A 59 3.57 6.83 0.84
N LEU A 60 2.74 7.12 -0.16
CA LEU A 60 1.95 6.10 -0.85
C LEU A 60 2.85 5.10 -1.57
N ASP A 61 3.87 5.56 -2.28
CA ASP A 61 4.83 4.68 -2.94
C ASP A 61 5.54 3.78 -1.92
N TYR A 62 5.96 4.35 -0.80
CA TYR A 62 6.57 3.61 0.30
C TYR A 62 5.61 2.56 0.87
N TYR A 63 4.35 2.92 1.09
CA TYR A 63 3.31 2.01 1.57
C TYR A 63 3.13 0.82 0.62
N ILE A 64 3.01 1.09 -0.67
CA ILE A 64 2.86 0.05 -1.69
C ILE A 64 4.06 -0.89 -1.69
N CYS A 65 5.27 -0.36 -1.71
CA CYS A 65 6.49 -1.17 -1.70
C CYS A 65 6.60 -2.04 -0.44
N ARG A 66 6.20 -1.50 0.71
CA ARG A 66 6.34 -2.19 1.98
C ARG A 66 5.29 -3.30 2.20
N TYR A 67 4.06 -3.07 1.78
CA TYR A 67 2.94 -3.91 2.20
C TYR A 67 2.30 -4.75 1.10
N SER A 68 2.51 -4.42 -0.19
CA SER A 68 1.78 -5.11 -1.26
C SER A 68 2.03 -6.61 -1.28
N TYR A 69 3.26 -7.04 -1.23
CA TYR A 69 3.58 -8.48 -1.22
C TYR A 69 3.04 -9.18 0.03
N LYS A 70 3.17 -8.54 1.18
CA LYS A 70 2.67 -9.09 2.44
C LYS A 70 1.16 -9.28 2.37
N TYR A 71 0.42 -8.24 2.06
CA TYR A 71 -1.04 -8.30 2.04
C TYR A 71 -1.57 -9.18 0.90
N CYS A 72 -0.91 -9.17 -0.25
CA CYS A 72 -1.25 -10.09 -1.33
C CYS A 72 -1.09 -11.55 -0.90
N SER A 73 0.01 -11.91 -0.26
CA SER A 73 0.22 -13.29 0.23
C SER A 73 -0.74 -13.68 1.33
N GLU A 74 -1.09 -12.78 2.24
CA GLU A 74 -2.11 -13.01 3.25
C GLU A 74 -3.49 -13.25 2.60
N MET A 75 -3.81 -12.47 1.57
CA MET A 75 -5.07 -12.63 0.83
C MET A 75 -5.11 -13.95 0.07
N ILE A 76 -4.03 -14.35 -0.58
CA ILE A 76 -3.91 -15.65 -1.26
C ILE A 76 -4.15 -16.79 -0.26
N TYR A 77 -3.50 -16.69 0.89
CA TYR A 77 -3.69 -17.69 1.95
C TYR A 77 -5.16 -17.80 2.36
N ALA A 78 -5.80 -16.67 2.61
CA ALA A 78 -7.23 -16.64 2.99
C ALA A 78 -8.13 -17.19 1.88
N LEU A 79 -7.91 -16.81 0.63
CA LEU A 79 -8.71 -17.26 -0.52
C LEU A 79 -8.56 -18.75 -0.77
N ARG A 80 -7.39 -19.32 -0.52
CA ARG A 80 -7.17 -20.78 -0.64
C ARG A 80 -7.94 -21.62 0.38
N GLN A 81 -8.42 -21.00 1.46
CA GLN A 81 -9.29 -21.66 2.42
C GLN A 81 -10.73 -21.78 1.92
N LEU A 82 -11.07 -21.07 0.84
CA LEU A 82 -12.38 -21.10 0.21
C LEU A 82 -12.34 -22.01 -1.03
N ASP A 83 -13.36 -22.83 -1.20
CA ASP A 83 -13.50 -23.66 -2.40
C ASP A 83 -14.12 -22.85 -3.54
N LEU A 84 -13.36 -21.92 -4.08
CA LEU A 84 -13.82 -21.02 -5.15
C LEU A 84 -13.98 -21.74 -6.48
N ALA A 85 -13.25 -22.84 -6.70
CA ALA A 85 -13.30 -23.61 -7.94
C ALA A 85 -14.68 -24.26 -8.20
N GLN A 86 -15.49 -24.44 -7.18
CA GLN A 86 -16.85 -24.97 -7.33
C GLN A 86 -17.83 -24.00 -8.01
N TYR A 87 -17.48 -22.71 -8.06
CA TYR A 87 -18.34 -21.68 -8.62
C TYR A 87 -17.87 -21.30 -10.02
N PRO A 88 -18.77 -21.22 -11.02
CA PRO A 88 -18.39 -20.80 -12.38
C PRO A 88 -18.04 -19.31 -12.45
N TYR A 89 -18.60 -18.50 -11.56
CA TYR A 89 -18.30 -17.08 -11.39
C TYR A 89 -18.72 -16.63 -10.01
N PHE A 90 -18.15 -15.51 -9.55
CA PHE A 90 -18.53 -14.86 -8.31
C PHE A 90 -18.28 -13.35 -8.43
N HIS A 91 -18.99 -12.60 -7.62
CA HIS A 91 -18.81 -11.16 -7.53
C HIS A 91 -17.96 -10.81 -6.32
N ILE A 92 -17.07 -9.85 -6.49
CA ILE A 92 -16.16 -9.40 -5.44
C ILE A 92 -16.55 -7.96 -5.08
N LEU A 93 -16.78 -7.72 -3.79
CA LEU A 93 -16.89 -6.37 -3.23
C LEU A 93 -15.66 -6.13 -2.36
N SER A 94 -14.83 -5.20 -2.78
CA SER A 94 -13.62 -4.81 -2.04
C SER A 94 -13.84 -3.48 -1.36
N LEU A 95 -13.72 -3.45 -0.04
CA LEU A 95 -13.90 -2.26 0.79
C LEU A 95 -12.54 -1.87 1.40
N GLY A 96 -12.18 -0.57 1.26
CA GLY A 96 -10.92 -0.07 1.80
C GLY A 96 -9.71 -0.77 1.19
N CYS A 97 -9.72 -0.95 -0.13
CA CYS A 97 -8.79 -1.84 -0.82
C CYS A 97 -7.31 -1.39 -0.80
N GLY A 98 -7.01 -0.13 -0.46
CA GLY A 98 -5.63 0.36 -0.45
C GLY A 98 -4.90 0.10 -1.77
N GLY A 99 -3.83 -0.69 -1.74
CA GLY A 99 -3.09 -1.12 -2.92
C GLY A 99 -3.71 -2.29 -3.68
N ALA A 100 -4.98 -2.58 -3.45
CA ALA A 100 -5.76 -3.65 -4.08
C ALA A 100 -5.13 -5.05 -3.95
N PRO A 101 -4.74 -5.50 -2.75
CA PRO A 101 -4.12 -6.81 -2.57
C PRO A 101 -5.03 -7.97 -2.95
N ASP A 102 -6.34 -7.81 -2.86
CA ASP A 102 -7.33 -8.76 -3.31
C ASP A 102 -7.29 -8.95 -4.82
N LEU A 103 -7.26 -7.86 -5.60
CA LEU A 103 -7.12 -7.93 -7.04
C LEU A 103 -5.80 -8.62 -7.44
N MET A 104 -4.71 -8.28 -6.79
CA MET A 104 -3.40 -8.88 -7.02
C MET A 104 -3.41 -10.38 -6.71
N ALA A 105 -4.09 -10.77 -5.62
CA ALA A 105 -4.22 -12.16 -5.21
C ALA A 105 -5.01 -12.98 -6.24
N PHE A 106 -6.12 -12.46 -6.74
CA PHE A 106 -6.92 -13.13 -7.76
C PHE A 106 -6.15 -13.25 -9.08
N GLU A 107 -5.42 -12.24 -9.49
CA GLU A 107 -4.58 -12.30 -10.69
C GLU A 107 -3.49 -13.35 -10.56
N TYR A 108 -2.87 -13.46 -9.39
CA TYR A 108 -1.87 -14.49 -9.12
C TYR A 108 -2.45 -15.91 -9.18
N MET A 109 -3.66 -16.09 -8.65
CA MET A 109 -4.30 -17.42 -8.54
C MET A 109 -4.94 -17.87 -9.85
N ASP A 110 -5.16 -16.97 -10.78
CA ASP A 110 -5.72 -17.30 -12.09
C ASP A 110 -4.64 -17.97 -12.97
#